data_36f9dd711bbca827a9b694ec75bc61fb
#
_entry.id   36f9dd711bbca827a9b694ec75bc61fb
#
_cell.length_a   1.000
_cell.length_b   1.000
_cell.length_c   1.000
_cell.angle_alpha   90.00
_cell.angle_beta   90.00
_cell.angle_gamma   90.00
#
_symmetry.space_group_name_H-M   'P 1'
#
loop_
_entity.id
_entity.type
_entity.pdbx_description
1 polymer ?
#
loop_
_entity_poly.entity_id
_entity_poly.type
_entity_poly.pdbx_seq_one_letter_code
_entity_poly.pdbx_strand_id
1 'polypeptide(L)'
;MSHYDLAVVGGGIIGLAHALAAVKRGKRVVLIERDARAVGASIRNFGFVTVTGQQAGQAWERAMRSRDIWDEVAHAAGIPIIHRGLAVAARSPEALAVLEEFTATIMGEDCQLLTADEALHRVPMLRPEGVVGCLWSPHERRVESREAIPELTAYLAELGVTVMTGTLVKAVEPPVIETTAGVVHADACVVCPGDDFLTLFPERIATYGLRRSKLHMLRLAPQPGTWTLPGSVMADLSLVRYLGYAELPAAAVLHAKLAREKPEALANGVHLIVVQSADGSLVVGDSHHYDDTPDPFAPNAVDSIILDCANEVLDIPNPQVIERWTGVYASSSEQLALIDRPSEAVRIVMVTSGTGASTGFAIGEEVIADLFGA
;
A
#
# COMPACT_ATOMS: atom_id res chain seq x y z
N MET A 1 -9.33 -36.12 7.49
CA MET A 1 -8.66 -34.83 7.47
C MET A 1 -9.15 -34.07 6.24
N SER A 2 -9.46 -32.80 6.35
CA SER A 2 -9.91 -32.01 5.21
C SER A 2 -8.73 -31.82 4.25
N HIS A 3 -8.98 -31.98 2.96
CA HIS A 3 -8.00 -31.74 1.90
C HIS A 3 -8.39 -30.47 1.16
N TYR A 4 -7.46 -29.56 0.95
CA TYR A 4 -7.68 -28.27 0.30
C TYR A 4 -7.06 -28.25 -1.10
N ASP A 5 -7.60 -27.45 -1.99
CA ASP A 5 -7.00 -27.24 -3.30
C ASP A 5 -5.83 -26.25 -3.17
N LEU A 6 -5.94 -25.29 -2.21
CA LEU A 6 -4.92 -24.28 -1.96
C LEU A 6 -4.72 -24.02 -0.47
N ALA A 7 -3.47 -23.99 -0.02
CA ALA A 7 -3.05 -23.35 1.22
C ALA A 7 -2.45 -21.97 0.94
N VAL A 8 -2.89 -20.96 1.67
CA VAL A 8 -2.32 -19.61 1.66
C VAL A 8 -1.66 -19.34 2.99
N VAL A 9 -0.37 -19.04 3.00
CA VAL A 9 0.42 -18.75 4.21
C VAL A 9 0.63 -17.25 4.33
N GLY A 10 0.10 -16.66 5.40
CA GLY A 10 0.11 -15.23 5.71
C GLY A 10 -1.25 -14.57 5.49
N GLY A 11 -1.81 -13.98 6.57
CA GLY A 11 -3.12 -13.32 6.60
C GLY A 11 -3.08 -11.81 6.29
N GLY A 12 -1.99 -11.31 5.72
CA GLY A 12 -1.90 -9.94 5.20
C GLY A 12 -2.66 -9.76 3.89
N ILE A 13 -2.74 -8.53 3.37
CA ILE A 13 -3.50 -8.20 2.15
C ILE A 13 -3.12 -9.08 0.96
N ILE A 14 -1.85 -9.46 0.82
CA ILE A 14 -1.41 -10.30 -0.30
C ILE A 14 -2.00 -11.71 -0.16
N GLY A 15 -1.94 -12.33 1.03
CA GLY A 15 -2.56 -13.63 1.24
C GLY A 15 -4.08 -13.60 1.10
N LEU A 16 -4.74 -12.58 1.66
CA LEU A 16 -6.20 -12.40 1.52
C LEU A 16 -6.60 -12.24 0.05
N ALA A 17 -5.81 -11.53 -0.76
CA ALA A 17 -6.04 -11.38 -2.20
C ALA A 17 -5.98 -12.73 -2.95
N HIS A 18 -4.99 -13.57 -2.62
CA HIS A 18 -4.87 -14.90 -3.21
C HIS A 18 -6.02 -15.83 -2.77
N ALA A 19 -6.40 -15.77 -1.49
CA ALA A 19 -7.54 -16.54 -0.98
C ALA A 19 -8.85 -16.11 -1.68
N LEU A 20 -9.06 -14.80 -1.88
CA LEU A 20 -10.21 -14.27 -2.62
C LEU A 20 -10.23 -14.76 -4.07
N ALA A 21 -9.12 -14.64 -4.77
CA ALA A 21 -9.01 -15.07 -6.17
C ALA A 21 -9.28 -16.58 -6.32
N ALA A 22 -8.80 -17.38 -5.37
CA ALA A 22 -8.99 -18.83 -5.40
C ALA A 22 -10.44 -19.23 -5.06
N VAL A 23 -11.03 -18.65 -4.01
CA VAL A 23 -12.42 -19.00 -3.63
C VAL A 23 -13.42 -18.54 -4.68
N LYS A 24 -13.22 -17.41 -5.35
CA LYS A 24 -14.02 -16.96 -6.50
C LYS A 24 -13.96 -17.96 -7.68
N ARG A 25 -12.91 -18.79 -7.77
CA ARG A 25 -12.78 -19.89 -8.75
C ARG A 25 -13.28 -21.24 -8.22
N GLY A 26 -13.99 -21.25 -7.10
CA GLY A 26 -14.57 -22.46 -6.51
C GLY A 26 -13.54 -23.38 -5.85
N LYS A 27 -12.32 -22.90 -5.54
CA LYS A 27 -11.30 -23.69 -4.87
C LYS A 27 -11.56 -23.76 -3.36
N ARG A 28 -11.28 -24.93 -2.75
CA ARG A 28 -11.27 -25.10 -1.29
C ARG A 28 -9.97 -24.54 -0.74
N VAL A 29 -10.06 -23.47 0.03
CA VAL A 29 -8.90 -22.69 0.50
C VAL A 29 -8.75 -22.79 2.01
N VAL A 30 -7.51 -22.96 2.48
CA VAL A 30 -7.12 -22.71 3.87
C VAL A 30 -6.15 -21.55 3.92
N LEU A 31 -6.46 -20.53 4.73
CA LEU A 31 -5.60 -19.39 5.05
C LEU A 31 -4.97 -19.63 6.43
N ILE A 32 -3.63 -19.58 6.50
CA ILE A 32 -2.88 -19.89 7.72
C ILE A 32 -2.09 -18.64 8.13
N GLU A 33 -2.43 -18.07 9.30
CA GLU A 33 -1.76 -16.89 9.86
C GLU A 33 -1.09 -17.25 11.19
N ARG A 34 0.20 -16.88 11.32
CA ARG A 34 0.99 -17.20 12.52
C ARG A 34 0.52 -16.48 13.78
N ASP A 35 0.04 -15.25 13.64
CA ASP A 35 -0.46 -14.47 14.74
C ASP A 35 -1.98 -14.66 14.93
N ALA A 36 -2.53 -14.23 16.06
CA ALA A 36 -3.97 -14.28 16.30
C ALA A 36 -4.77 -13.39 15.32
N ARG A 37 -4.10 -12.43 14.71
CA ARG A 37 -4.60 -11.53 13.64
C ARG A 37 -3.40 -10.97 12.88
N ALA A 38 -3.60 -10.49 11.66
CA ALA A 38 -2.56 -9.82 10.90
C ALA A 38 -2.08 -8.54 11.63
N VAL A 39 -0.77 -8.44 11.88
CA VAL A 39 -0.13 -7.30 12.56
C VAL A 39 1.02 -6.69 11.77
N GLY A 40 1.26 -7.18 10.55
CA GLY A 40 2.33 -6.71 9.66
C GLY A 40 1.98 -5.42 8.91
N ALA A 41 2.66 -5.19 7.79
CA ALA A 41 2.54 -4.00 6.95
C ALA A 41 1.10 -3.66 6.54
N SER A 42 0.25 -4.68 6.36
CA SER A 42 -1.12 -4.52 5.87
C SER A 42 -2.03 -3.66 6.75
N ILE A 43 -1.71 -3.51 8.04
CA ILE A 43 -2.47 -2.64 8.95
C ILE A 43 -1.67 -1.42 9.44
N ARG A 44 -0.40 -1.29 9.02
CA ARG A 44 0.52 -0.23 9.48
C ARG A 44 0.78 0.82 8.41
N ASN A 45 -0.13 1.01 7.49
CA ASN A 45 -0.09 1.92 6.35
C ASN A 45 -1.25 2.91 6.37
N PHE A 46 -1.39 3.72 5.34
CA PHE A 46 -2.45 4.71 5.20
C PHE A 46 -3.85 4.12 4.93
N GLY A 47 -3.95 2.85 4.54
CA GLY A 47 -5.16 2.31 3.91
C GLY A 47 -5.46 2.94 2.55
N PHE A 48 -4.44 3.46 1.91
CA PHE A 48 -4.52 4.19 0.66
C PHE A 48 -4.22 3.25 -0.53
N VAL A 49 -5.25 3.04 -1.35
CA VAL A 49 -5.16 2.31 -2.60
C VAL A 49 -4.83 3.35 -3.67
N THR A 50 -3.54 3.56 -3.92
CA THR A 50 -3.08 4.51 -4.93
C THR A 50 -2.96 3.84 -6.30
N VAL A 51 -3.44 4.53 -7.31
CA VAL A 51 -3.37 4.15 -8.72
C VAL A 51 -2.47 5.11 -9.46
N THR A 52 -2.78 6.40 -9.36
CA THR A 52 -2.02 7.50 -9.92
C THR A 52 -0.63 7.54 -9.29
N GLY A 53 0.41 7.60 -10.08
CA GLY A 53 1.80 7.52 -9.57
C GLY A 53 2.40 6.10 -9.51
N GLN A 54 1.64 5.04 -9.77
CA GLN A 54 2.24 3.74 -10.04
C GLN A 54 3.06 3.77 -11.33
N GLN A 55 4.11 2.96 -11.40
CA GLN A 55 4.93 2.85 -12.61
C GLN A 55 4.08 2.44 -13.81
N ALA A 56 4.36 3.04 -14.97
CA ALA A 56 3.70 2.72 -16.23
C ALA A 56 3.75 1.23 -16.58
N GLY A 57 2.73 0.75 -17.28
CA GLY A 57 2.58 -0.66 -17.65
C GLY A 57 2.01 -1.52 -16.54
N GLN A 58 2.62 -2.68 -16.28
CA GLN A 58 2.04 -3.72 -15.42
C GLN A 58 1.68 -3.22 -14.00
N ALA A 59 2.49 -2.36 -13.39
CA ALA A 59 2.20 -1.88 -12.04
C ALA A 59 0.94 -1.00 -12.02
N TRP A 60 0.79 -0.11 -12.99
CA TRP A 60 -0.41 0.72 -13.16
C TRP A 60 -1.64 -0.13 -13.51
N GLU A 61 -1.52 -1.09 -14.43
CA GLU A 61 -2.60 -2.01 -14.80
C GLU A 61 -3.09 -2.83 -13.61
N ARG A 62 -2.14 -3.37 -12.81
CA ARG A 62 -2.45 -4.07 -11.57
C ARG A 62 -3.17 -3.17 -10.56
N ALA A 63 -2.77 -1.89 -10.47
CA ALA A 63 -3.40 -0.95 -9.56
C ALA A 63 -4.83 -0.60 -10.00
N MET A 64 -5.06 -0.37 -11.29
CA MET A 64 -6.40 -0.16 -11.85
C MET A 64 -7.30 -1.38 -11.57
N ARG A 65 -6.82 -2.59 -11.86
CA ARG A 65 -7.58 -3.82 -11.59
C ARG A 65 -7.84 -4.04 -10.10
N SER A 66 -6.84 -3.81 -9.25
CA SER A 66 -7.00 -3.96 -7.80
C SER A 66 -7.98 -2.95 -7.21
N ARG A 67 -8.01 -1.71 -7.73
CA ARG A 67 -9.02 -0.70 -7.36
C ARG A 67 -10.43 -1.21 -7.63
N ASP A 68 -10.66 -1.79 -8.81
CA ASP A 68 -11.98 -2.32 -9.18
C ASP A 68 -12.39 -3.47 -8.25
N ILE A 69 -11.45 -4.36 -7.92
CA ILE A 69 -11.69 -5.45 -6.96
C ILE A 69 -11.94 -4.90 -5.56
N TRP A 70 -11.26 -3.81 -5.15
CA TRP A 70 -11.54 -3.14 -3.89
C TRP A 70 -12.98 -2.60 -3.85
N ASP A 71 -13.47 -1.98 -4.92
CA ASP A 71 -14.86 -1.50 -5.00
C ASP A 71 -15.86 -2.66 -4.87
N GLU A 72 -15.60 -3.80 -5.54
CA GLU A 72 -16.42 -5.00 -5.43
C GLU A 72 -16.43 -5.59 -4.01
N VAL A 73 -15.23 -5.84 -3.46
CA VAL A 73 -15.08 -6.53 -2.17
C VAL A 73 -15.48 -5.65 -0.99
N ALA A 74 -15.19 -4.36 -1.04
CA ALA A 74 -15.59 -3.43 0.00
C ALA A 74 -17.12 -3.37 0.13
N HIS A 75 -17.83 -3.33 -0.99
CA HIS A 75 -19.29 -3.39 -1.00
C HIS A 75 -19.81 -4.72 -0.42
N ALA A 76 -19.24 -5.85 -0.85
CA ALA A 76 -19.68 -7.17 -0.43
C ALA A 76 -19.38 -7.50 1.04
N ALA A 77 -18.21 -7.06 1.54
CA ALA A 77 -17.76 -7.30 2.91
C ALA A 77 -18.20 -6.20 3.90
N GLY A 78 -18.91 -5.16 3.44
CA GLY A 78 -19.31 -4.03 4.31
C GLY A 78 -18.15 -3.13 4.74
N ILE A 79 -17.03 -3.15 4.02
CA ILE A 79 -15.84 -2.32 4.31
C ILE A 79 -16.09 -0.89 3.81
N PRO A 80 -16.05 0.13 4.70
CA PRO A 80 -16.26 1.50 4.27
C PRO A 80 -15.11 2.01 3.38
N ILE A 81 -15.45 2.56 2.21
CA ILE A 81 -14.53 3.43 1.46
C ILE A 81 -14.75 4.84 1.97
N ILE A 82 -13.79 5.34 2.78
CA ILE A 82 -13.89 6.59 3.54
C ILE A 82 -13.94 7.79 2.62
N HIS A 83 -13.05 7.82 1.62
CA HIS A 83 -13.08 8.81 0.55
C HIS A 83 -12.48 8.23 -0.74
N ARG A 84 -12.76 8.89 -1.85
CA ARG A 84 -12.33 8.53 -3.20
C ARG A 84 -11.54 9.69 -3.81
N GLY A 85 -10.51 9.35 -4.58
CA GLY A 85 -9.68 10.31 -5.28
C GLY A 85 -8.47 10.83 -4.50
N LEU A 86 -7.65 11.55 -5.23
CA LEU A 86 -6.37 12.10 -4.78
C LEU A 86 -6.20 13.51 -5.35
N ALA A 87 -5.79 14.45 -4.50
CA ALA A 87 -5.24 15.72 -4.89
C ALA A 87 -3.71 15.68 -4.77
N VAL A 88 -3.00 15.93 -5.87
CA VAL A 88 -1.55 16.15 -5.85
C VAL A 88 -1.30 17.63 -6.03
N ALA A 89 -1.04 18.35 -4.95
CA ALA A 89 -0.85 19.78 -4.95
C ALA A 89 0.57 20.13 -5.47
N ALA A 90 0.65 20.83 -6.59
CA ALA A 90 1.89 21.42 -7.07
C ALA A 90 2.16 22.73 -6.34
N ARG A 91 3.31 22.84 -5.69
CA ARG A 91 3.72 24.02 -4.92
C ARG A 91 4.90 24.77 -5.56
N SER A 92 5.26 24.36 -6.76
CA SER A 92 6.29 24.99 -7.57
C SER A 92 5.98 24.80 -9.06
N PRO A 93 6.47 25.71 -9.94
CA PRO A 93 6.35 25.51 -11.38
C PRO A 93 6.96 24.19 -11.86
N GLU A 94 8.02 23.72 -11.22
CA GLU A 94 8.67 22.44 -11.54
C GLU A 94 7.77 21.24 -11.19
N ALA A 95 7.03 21.32 -10.08
CA ALA A 95 6.04 20.30 -9.73
C ALA A 95 4.84 20.32 -10.69
N LEU A 96 4.37 21.50 -11.08
CA LEU A 96 3.30 21.64 -12.06
C LEU A 96 3.70 21.02 -13.41
N ALA A 97 4.94 21.24 -13.87
CA ALA A 97 5.44 20.65 -15.10
C ALA A 97 5.42 19.10 -15.08
N VAL A 98 5.72 18.47 -13.92
CA VAL A 98 5.57 17.02 -13.76
C VAL A 98 4.12 16.59 -13.93
N LEU A 99 3.17 17.32 -13.35
CA LEU A 99 1.75 17.01 -13.45
C LEU A 99 1.22 17.22 -14.89
N GLU A 100 1.71 18.22 -15.59
CA GLU A 100 1.40 18.45 -17.01
C GLU A 100 1.90 17.29 -17.89
N GLU A 101 3.15 16.86 -17.70
CA GLU A 101 3.68 15.68 -18.41
C GLU A 101 2.89 14.41 -18.07
N PHE A 102 2.54 14.21 -16.79
CA PHE A 102 1.78 13.04 -16.35
C PHE A 102 0.40 12.98 -17.02
N THR A 103 -0.33 14.08 -17.09
CA THR A 103 -1.67 14.12 -17.71
C THR A 103 -1.65 13.82 -19.20
N ALA A 104 -0.50 13.93 -19.86
CA ALA A 104 -0.32 13.54 -21.25
C ALA A 104 -0.06 12.04 -21.46
N THR A 105 0.13 11.28 -20.37
CA THR A 105 0.31 9.82 -20.42
C THR A 105 -1.02 9.08 -20.33
N ILE A 106 -1.04 7.78 -20.63
CA ILE A 106 -2.21 6.91 -20.41
C ILE A 106 -2.64 6.87 -18.94
N MET A 107 -1.71 7.05 -18.00
CA MET A 107 -1.99 7.05 -16.56
C MET A 107 -2.70 8.33 -16.10
N GLY A 108 -2.70 9.37 -16.92
CA GLY A 108 -3.44 10.62 -16.70
C GLY A 108 -4.90 10.56 -17.17
N GLU A 109 -5.35 9.44 -17.74
CA GLU A 109 -6.75 9.27 -18.15
C GLU A 109 -7.70 9.51 -16.98
N ASP A 110 -8.79 10.23 -17.22
CA ASP A 110 -9.77 10.70 -16.22
C ASP A 110 -9.24 11.65 -15.14
N CYS A 111 -7.93 11.93 -15.09
CA CYS A 111 -7.37 12.93 -14.19
C CYS A 111 -7.62 14.34 -14.73
N GLN A 112 -7.71 15.29 -13.81
CA GLN A 112 -7.93 16.71 -14.12
C GLN A 112 -6.77 17.54 -13.60
N LEU A 113 -6.13 18.31 -14.47
CA LEU A 113 -5.19 19.34 -14.06
C LEU A 113 -5.96 20.61 -13.72
N LEU A 114 -5.90 21.04 -12.47
CA LEU A 114 -6.61 22.17 -11.91
C LEU A 114 -5.66 23.37 -11.78
N THR A 115 -6.15 24.56 -12.08
CA THR A 115 -5.50 25.82 -11.70
C THR A 115 -5.44 25.97 -10.18
N ALA A 116 -4.67 26.93 -9.67
CA ALA A 116 -4.59 27.18 -8.23
C ALA A 116 -5.96 27.48 -7.61
N ASP A 117 -6.79 28.32 -8.26
CA ASP A 117 -8.12 28.68 -7.77
C ASP A 117 -9.07 27.49 -7.79
N GLU A 118 -9.06 26.67 -8.84
CA GLU A 118 -9.85 25.44 -8.91
C GLU A 118 -9.41 24.42 -7.85
N ALA A 119 -8.09 24.31 -7.61
CA ALA A 119 -7.53 23.43 -6.57
C ALA A 119 -8.01 23.85 -5.17
N LEU A 120 -7.96 25.12 -4.84
CA LEU A 120 -8.44 25.67 -3.56
C LEU A 120 -9.96 25.52 -3.40
N HIS A 121 -10.71 25.62 -4.50
CA HIS A 121 -12.14 25.35 -4.48
C HIS A 121 -12.44 23.86 -4.26
N ARG A 122 -11.69 22.97 -4.92
CA ARG A 122 -11.87 21.50 -4.81
C ARG A 122 -11.43 20.96 -3.46
N VAL A 123 -10.33 21.46 -2.93
CA VAL A 123 -9.72 21.06 -1.65
C VAL A 123 -9.48 22.32 -0.80
N PRO A 124 -10.52 22.87 -0.14
CA PRO A 124 -10.43 24.11 0.63
C PRO A 124 -9.44 24.07 1.80
N MET A 125 -8.95 22.87 2.14
CA MET A 125 -7.97 22.65 3.21
C MET A 125 -6.53 22.84 2.78
N LEU A 126 -6.25 23.01 1.46
CA LEU A 126 -4.93 23.39 0.99
C LEU A 126 -4.56 24.77 1.47
N ARG A 127 -3.30 24.95 1.89
CA ARG A 127 -2.76 26.29 2.13
C ARG A 127 -2.65 27.04 0.81
N PRO A 128 -3.27 28.24 0.70
CA PRO A 128 -3.24 29.00 -0.57
C PRO A 128 -1.83 29.40 -0.99
N GLU A 129 -0.97 29.71 0.00
CA GLU A 129 0.39 30.17 -0.26
C GLU A 129 1.21 29.07 -0.95
N GLY A 130 1.69 29.37 -2.13
CA GLY A 130 2.56 28.51 -2.94
C GLY A 130 1.85 27.44 -3.76
N VAL A 131 0.53 27.31 -3.73
CA VAL A 131 -0.19 26.44 -4.67
C VAL A 131 -0.16 27.08 -6.05
N VAL A 132 0.38 26.37 -7.05
CA VAL A 132 0.42 26.81 -8.45
C VAL A 132 -0.51 25.97 -9.35
N GLY A 133 -0.97 24.82 -8.87
CA GLY A 133 -1.92 23.94 -9.54
C GLY A 133 -2.11 22.66 -8.75
N CYS A 134 -2.93 21.75 -9.26
CA CYS A 134 -3.19 20.46 -8.63
C CYS A 134 -3.63 19.44 -9.66
N LEU A 135 -3.16 18.22 -9.57
CA LEU A 135 -3.77 17.08 -10.24
C LEU A 135 -4.87 16.51 -9.34
N TRP A 136 -6.08 16.41 -9.85
CA TRP A 136 -7.14 15.62 -9.24
C TRP A 136 -7.28 14.29 -9.98
N SER A 137 -7.11 13.18 -9.25
CA SER A 137 -7.38 11.83 -9.74
C SER A 137 -8.64 11.25 -9.10
N PRO A 138 -9.55 10.62 -9.85
CA PRO A 138 -10.72 9.93 -9.31
C PRO A 138 -10.44 8.46 -8.93
N HIS A 139 -9.23 7.97 -9.21
CA HIS A 139 -8.94 6.55 -9.20
C HIS A 139 -8.72 5.96 -7.79
N GLU A 140 -8.27 6.75 -6.83
CA GLU A 140 -7.85 6.28 -5.52
C GLU A 140 -9.02 5.92 -4.61
N ARG A 141 -8.71 5.00 -3.66
CA ARG A 141 -9.62 4.59 -2.59
C ARG A 141 -8.91 4.69 -1.25
N ARG A 142 -9.65 5.06 -0.23
CA ARG A 142 -9.18 5.04 1.14
C ARG A 142 -10.07 4.12 1.99
N VAL A 143 -9.45 3.08 2.56
CA VAL A 143 -10.07 2.19 3.55
C VAL A 143 -9.34 2.30 4.89
N GLU A 144 -10.00 2.06 6.03
CA GLU A 144 -9.29 1.95 7.30
C GLU A 144 -8.65 0.57 7.39
N SER A 145 -7.33 0.46 7.12
CA SER A 145 -6.65 -0.83 7.01
C SER A 145 -6.69 -1.67 8.28
N ARG A 146 -6.77 -1.03 9.46
CA ARG A 146 -6.91 -1.74 10.75
C ARG A 146 -8.25 -2.46 10.89
N GLU A 147 -9.27 -2.02 10.18
CA GLU A 147 -10.62 -2.58 10.14
C GLU A 147 -10.82 -3.44 8.90
N ALA A 148 -10.39 -2.94 7.74
CA ALA A 148 -10.58 -3.60 6.45
C ALA A 148 -9.92 -5.00 6.38
N ILE A 149 -8.75 -5.21 6.99
CA ILE A 149 -8.08 -6.51 6.98
C ILE A 149 -8.85 -7.58 7.80
N PRO A 150 -9.28 -7.32 9.05
CA PRO A 150 -10.16 -8.24 9.77
C PRO A 150 -11.50 -8.49 9.07
N GLU A 151 -12.15 -7.45 8.54
CA GLU A 151 -13.44 -7.58 7.83
C GLU A 151 -13.31 -8.41 6.55
N LEU A 152 -12.24 -8.19 5.77
CA LEU A 152 -11.94 -9.02 4.61
C LEU A 152 -11.67 -10.48 5.00
N THR A 153 -10.99 -10.70 6.13
CA THR A 153 -10.76 -12.06 6.65
C THR A 153 -12.07 -12.74 7.02
N ALA A 154 -12.98 -12.02 7.69
CA ALA A 154 -14.31 -12.53 8.07
C ALA A 154 -15.15 -12.83 6.81
N TYR A 155 -15.15 -11.94 5.83
CA TYR A 155 -15.84 -12.15 4.57
C TYR A 155 -15.33 -13.39 3.81
N LEU A 156 -14.02 -13.63 3.79
CA LEU A 156 -13.45 -14.84 3.19
C LEU A 156 -13.90 -16.11 3.92
N ALA A 157 -14.03 -16.06 5.25
CA ALA A 157 -14.57 -17.17 6.01
C ALA A 157 -16.06 -17.46 5.67
N GLU A 158 -16.86 -16.42 5.45
CA GLU A 158 -18.24 -16.55 4.96
C GLU A 158 -18.33 -17.17 3.56
N LEU A 159 -17.34 -16.89 2.71
CA LEU A 159 -17.19 -17.52 1.39
C LEU A 159 -16.68 -18.96 1.45
N GLY A 160 -16.41 -19.52 2.65
CA GLY A 160 -15.99 -20.90 2.86
C GLY A 160 -14.47 -21.11 2.94
N VAL A 161 -13.66 -20.05 3.04
CA VAL A 161 -12.23 -20.17 3.33
C VAL A 161 -12.06 -20.63 4.79
N THR A 162 -11.30 -21.70 5.01
CA THR A 162 -10.90 -22.09 6.37
C THR A 162 -9.80 -21.17 6.86
N VAL A 163 -10.02 -20.44 7.94
CA VAL A 163 -9.03 -19.54 8.53
C VAL A 163 -8.42 -20.15 9.77
N MET A 164 -7.09 -20.32 9.79
CA MET A 164 -6.29 -20.83 10.90
C MET A 164 -5.36 -19.73 11.41
N THR A 165 -5.72 -19.08 12.50
CA THR A 165 -4.87 -18.08 13.18
C THR A 165 -4.06 -18.70 14.31
N GLY A 166 -3.03 -17.99 14.82
CA GLY A 166 -2.12 -18.52 15.86
C GLY A 166 -1.37 -19.78 15.41
N THR A 167 -1.19 -19.94 14.10
CA THR A 167 -0.68 -21.17 13.50
C THR A 167 0.51 -20.87 12.58
N LEU A 168 1.71 -21.22 13.03
CA LEU A 168 2.93 -21.06 12.23
C LEU A 168 3.09 -22.24 11.27
N VAL A 169 3.34 -21.95 10.00
CA VAL A 169 3.79 -22.94 9.00
C VAL A 169 5.29 -23.14 9.15
N LYS A 170 5.73 -24.38 9.26
CA LYS A 170 7.12 -24.80 9.46
C LYS A 170 7.79 -25.27 8.17
N ALA A 171 7.02 -25.98 7.33
CA ALA A 171 7.51 -26.49 6.05
C ALA A 171 6.36 -26.57 5.03
N VAL A 172 6.71 -26.39 3.75
CA VAL A 172 5.79 -26.38 2.62
C VAL A 172 6.30 -27.34 1.55
N GLU A 173 5.69 -28.52 1.49
CA GLU A 173 5.97 -29.54 0.49
C GLU A 173 4.63 -30.19 0.03
N PRO A 174 3.85 -29.51 -0.84
CA PRO A 174 2.55 -30.04 -1.24
C PRO A 174 2.62 -31.50 -1.70
N PRO A 175 1.67 -32.37 -1.28
CA PRO A 175 0.42 -32.02 -0.60
C PRO A 175 0.52 -31.84 0.92
N VAL A 176 1.70 -31.83 1.53
CA VAL A 176 1.92 -31.74 2.98
C VAL A 176 2.39 -30.33 3.37
N ILE A 177 1.66 -29.70 4.27
CA ILE A 177 2.02 -28.41 4.88
C ILE A 177 2.15 -28.64 6.39
N GLU A 178 3.36 -28.54 6.92
CA GLU A 178 3.62 -28.73 8.35
C GLU A 178 3.36 -27.44 9.13
N THR A 179 2.57 -27.55 10.19
CA THR A 179 2.24 -26.39 11.03
C THR A 179 2.44 -26.70 12.52
N THR A 180 2.33 -25.67 13.36
CA THR A 180 2.31 -25.82 14.82
C THR A 180 1.02 -26.50 15.33
N ALA A 181 -0.05 -26.50 14.54
CA ALA A 181 -1.33 -27.12 14.86
C ALA A 181 -1.50 -28.53 14.24
N GLY A 182 -0.44 -29.06 13.63
CA GLY A 182 -0.45 -30.34 12.92
C GLY A 182 -0.26 -30.21 11.42
N VAL A 183 -0.58 -31.25 10.68
CA VAL A 183 -0.42 -31.29 9.22
C VAL A 183 -1.71 -30.83 8.53
N VAL A 184 -1.56 -29.94 7.55
CA VAL A 184 -2.60 -29.54 6.61
C VAL A 184 -2.27 -30.14 5.23
N HIS A 185 -3.28 -30.67 4.55
CA HIS A 185 -3.12 -31.23 3.19
C HIS A 185 -3.70 -30.26 2.16
N ALA A 186 -2.87 -29.84 1.19
CA ALA A 186 -3.27 -28.98 0.09
C ALA A 186 -2.50 -29.29 -1.20
N ASP A 187 -3.16 -29.25 -2.36
CA ASP A 187 -2.55 -29.57 -3.65
C ASP A 187 -1.53 -28.50 -4.07
N ALA A 188 -1.78 -27.23 -3.71
CA ALA A 188 -0.90 -26.10 -3.98
C ALA A 188 -0.75 -25.20 -2.75
N CYS A 189 0.31 -24.37 -2.75
CA CYS A 189 0.57 -23.41 -1.69
C CYS A 189 1.05 -22.06 -2.23
N VAL A 190 0.49 -20.97 -1.71
CA VAL A 190 1.02 -19.62 -1.90
C VAL A 190 1.55 -19.10 -0.56
N VAL A 191 2.82 -18.75 -0.52
CA VAL A 191 3.50 -18.19 0.65
C VAL A 191 3.63 -16.69 0.49
N CYS A 192 2.98 -15.94 1.39
CA CYS A 192 2.95 -14.48 1.43
C CYS A 192 3.65 -13.98 2.72
N PRO A 193 4.99 -14.05 2.80
CA PRO A 193 5.72 -13.91 4.06
C PRO A 193 5.81 -12.45 4.55
N GLY A 194 5.40 -11.48 3.74
CA GLY A 194 5.57 -10.06 4.06
C GLY A 194 7.05 -9.66 4.12
N ASP A 195 7.53 -9.26 5.30
CA ASP A 195 8.93 -8.93 5.57
C ASP A 195 9.69 -10.04 6.32
N ASP A 196 9.10 -11.24 6.44
CA ASP A 196 9.77 -12.41 7.01
C ASP A 196 10.57 -13.15 5.94
N PHE A 197 11.88 -12.92 5.91
CA PHE A 197 12.79 -13.50 4.93
C PHE A 197 13.45 -14.80 5.42
N LEU A 198 13.15 -15.24 6.65
CA LEU A 198 13.94 -16.29 7.31
C LEU A 198 13.16 -17.57 7.62
N THR A 199 11.83 -17.50 7.78
CA THR A 199 11.04 -18.64 8.23
C THR A 199 10.82 -19.69 7.13
N LEU A 200 10.40 -19.25 5.93
CA LEU A 200 10.13 -20.15 4.80
C LEU A 200 10.95 -19.75 3.58
N PHE A 201 11.62 -20.71 2.97
CA PHE A 201 12.45 -20.55 1.77
C PHE A 201 13.56 -19.47 1.89
N PRO A 202 14.30 -19.37 3.02
CA PRO A 202 15.25 -18.28 3.25
C PRO A 202 16.35 -18.20 2.17
N GLU A 203 16.87 -19.34 1.72
CA GLU A 203 17.92 -19.40 0.70
C GLU A 203 17.43 -18.85 -0.66
N ARG A 204 16.19 -19.11 -1.01
CA ARG A 204 15.59 -18.56 -2.23
C ARG A 204 15.34 -17.07 -2.12
N ILE A 205 14.74 -16.62 -1.02
CA ILE A 205 14.47 -15.19 -0.78
C ILE A 205 15.79 -14.39 -0.76
N ALA A 206 16.85 -14.94 -0.19
CA ALA A 206 18.16 -14.29 -0.14
C ALA A 206 18.75 -13.99 -1.53
N THR A 207 18.42 -14.78 -2.57
CA THR A 207 18.93 -14.55 -3.93
C THR A 207 18.41 -13.24 -4.57
N TYR A 208 17.33 -12.66 -4.03
CA TYR A 208 16.70 -11.46 -4.57
C TYR A 208 17.22 -10.15 -3.94
N GLY A 209 18.14 -10.20 -3.00
CA GLY A 209 18.74 -9.02 -2.39
C GLY A 209 17.74 -8.06 -1.74
N LEU A 210 16.65 -8.61 -1.20
CA LEU A 210 15.60 -7.80 -0.57
C LEU A 210 16.10 -7.16 0.71
N ARG A 211 15.63 -5.93 0.96
CA ARG A 211 15.83 -5.21 2.21
C ARG A 211 14.47 -4.93 2.85
N ARG A 212 14.48 -4.43 4.08
CA ARG A 212 13.29 -3.92 4.74
C ARG A 212 13.26 -2.40 4.66
N SER A 213 12.08 -1.84 4.35
CA SER A 213 11.81 -0.41 4.48
C SER A 213 11.04 -0.17 5.77
N LYS A 214 11.59 0.67 6.66
CA LYS A 214 10.93 1.12 7.88
C LYS A 214 10.30 2.51 7.64
N LEU A 215 9.05 2.65 8.01
CA LEU A 215 8.25 3.86 7.90
C LEU A 215 7.99 4.47 9.27
N HIS A 216 7.94 5.80 9.33
CA HIS A 216 7.31 6.52 10.44
C HIS A 216 5.93 6.99 10.01
N MET A 217 4.94 6.70 10.85
CA MET A 217 3.53 7.00 10.62
C MET A 217 2.96 7.75 11.82
N LEU A 218 2.19 8.78 11.55
CA LEU A 218 1.58 9.64 12.56
C LEU A 218 0.06 9.64 12.39
N ARG A 219 -0.66 9.66 13.53
CA ARG A 219 -2.08 10.00 13.55
C ARG A 219 -2.25 11.32 14.29
N LEU A 220 -2.87 12.27 13.62
CA LEU A 220 -3.28 13.53 14.23
C LEU A 220 -4.70 13.41 14.77
N ALA A 221 -4.99 14.19 15.79
CA ALA A 221 -6.32 14.25 16.43
C ALA A 221 -7.43 14.52 15.39
N PRO A 222 -8.69 14.14 15.71
CA PRO A 222 -9.83 14.49 14.87
C PRO A 222 -9.89 15.98 14.59
N GLN A 223 -10.13 16.31 13.31
CA GLN A 223 -10.29 17.69 12.87
C GLN A 223 -11.71 18.19 13.15
N PRO A 224 -11.94 19.52 13.24
CA PRO A 224 -13.28 20.06 13.38
C PRO A 224 -14.22 19.54 12.28
N GLY A 225 -15.50 19.32 12.60
CA GLY A 225 -16.44 18.64 11.69
C GLY A 225 -16.68 19.31 10.33
N THR A 226 -16.31 20.57 10.19
CA THR A 226 -16.33 21.30 8.91
C THR A 226 -15.06 21.10 8.08
N TRP A 227 -14.01 20.53 8.68
CA TRP A 227 -12.75 20.26 8.02
C TRP A 227 -12.73 18.81 7.51
N THR A 228 -12.96 18.64 6.21
CA THR A 228 -13.05 17.30 5.60
C THR A 228 -12.28 17.27 4.29
N LEU A 229 -11.37 16.33 4.16
CA LEU A 229 -10.64 16.07 2.90
C LEU A 229 -11.58 15.40 1.89
N PRO A 230 -11.71 15.93 0.67
CA PRO A 230 -12.52 15.31 -0.38
C PRO A 230 -11.85 14.06 -0.98
N GLY A 231 -10.56 13.88 -0.75
CA GLY A 231 -9.73 12.77 -1.19
C GLY A 231 -8.42 12.74 -0.42
N SER A 232 -7.54 11.82 -0.75
CA SER A 232 -6.16 11.82 -0.23
C SER A 232 -5.39 13.03 -0.75
N VAL A 233 -4.34 13.45 -0.06
CA VAL A 233 -3.50 14.58 -0.47
C VAL A 233 -2.04 14.16 -0.54
N MET A 234 -1.38 14.51 -1.63
CA MET A 234 0.05 14.45 -1.88
C MET A 234 0.56 15.82 -2.34
N ALA A 235 1.89 15.99 -2.42
CA ALA A 235 2.51 17.21 -2.91
C ALA A 235 3.87 16.92 -3.58
N ASP A 236 4.67 17.96 -3.85
CA ASP A 236 5.91 17.95 -4.63
C ASP A 236 6.86 16.76 -4.31
N LEU A 237 7.05 16.42 -3.01
CA LEU A 237 7.92 15.31 -2.61
C LEU A 237 7.45 13.95 -3.13
N SER A 238 6.14 13.74 -3.29
CA SER A 238 5.58 12.51 -3.84
C SER A 238 5.89 12.36 -5.33
N LEU A 239 6.04 13.47 -6.06
CA LEU A 239 6.31 13.50 -7.50
C LEU A 239 7.73 13.02 -7.86
N VAL A 240 8.66 13.05 -6.91
CA VAL A 240 10.03 12.55 -7.09
C VAL A 240 10.24 11.16 -6.48
N ARG A 241 9.18 10.55 -5.96
CA ARG A 241 9.23 9.23 -5.32
C ARG A 241 8.42 8.17 -6.08
N TYR A 242 7.16 8.48 -6.40
CA TYR A 242 6.31 7.54 -7.13
C TYR A 242 6.75 7.44 -8.58
N LEU A 243 7.06 6.23 -9.05
CA LEU A 243 7.71 5.98 -10.35
C LEU A 243 6.87 6.48 -11.52
N GLY A 244 5.54 6.49 -11.42
CA GLY A 244 4.67 7.06 -12.45
C GLY A 244 4.88 8.55 -12.69
N TYR A 245 5.44 9.27 -11.70
CA TYR A 245 5.85 10.67 -11.82
C TYR A 245 7.38 10.78 -11.94
N ALA A 246 8.12 10.07 -11.09
CA ALA A 246 9.56 10.23 -10.95
C ALA A 246 10.36 9.85 -12.21
N GLU A 247 9.79 9.00 -13.06
CA GLU A 247 10.37 8.60 -14.36
C GLU A 247 10.11 9.61 -15.49
N LEU A 248 9.27 10.64 -15.24
CA LEU A 248 9.02 11.70 -16.23
C LEU A 248 10.20 12.68 -16.30
N PRO A 249 10.53 13.20 -17.49
CA PRO A 249 11.64 14.16 -17.67
C PRO A 249 11.62 15.35 -16.72
N ALA A 250 10.45 15.98 -16.49
CA ALA A 250 10.30 17.11 -15.60
C ALA A 250 10.64 16.78 -14.13
N ALA A 251 10.49 15.54 -13.71
CA ALA A 251 10.77 15.12 -12.33
C ALA A 251 12.25 15.30 -11.94
N ALA A 252 13.19 15.21 -12.89
CA ALA A 252 14.61 15.46 -12.62
C ALA A 252 14.88 16.92 -12.20
N VAL A 253 14.19 17.89 -12.81
CA VAL A 253 14.30 19.31 -12.48
C VAL A 253 13.71 19.58 -11.09
N LEU A 254 12.54 19.01 -10.81
CA LEU A 254 11.90 19.09 -9.50
C LEU A 254 12.80 18.45 -8.41
N HIS A 255 13.37 17.27 -8.67
CA HIS A 255 14.27 16.60 -7.72
C HIS A 255 15.48 17.49 -7.38
N ALA A 256 16.12 18.08 -8.40
CA ALA A 256 17.26 19.00 -8.20
C ALA A 256 16.89 20.24 -7.37
N LYS A 257 15.68 20.76 -7.50
CA LYS A 257 15.14 21.83 -6.65
C LYS A 257 14.95 21.35 -5.22
N LEU A 258 14.22 20.24 -5.03
CA LEU A 258 13.93 19.69 -3.70
C LEU A 258 15.21 19.27 -2.94
N ALA A 259 16.24 18.82 -3.64
CA ALA A 259 17.54 18.50 -3.05
C ALA A 259 18.22 19.72 -2.40
N ARG A 260 17.94 20.94 -2.90
CA ARG A 260 18.43 22.18 -2.30
C ARG A 260 17.52 22.71 -1.20
N GLU A 261 16.20 22.59 -1.37
CA GLU A 261 15.20 23.24 -0.50
C GLU A 261 14.72 22.32 0.64
N LYS A 262 14.73 20.99 0.43
CA LYS A 262 14.21 19.97 1.34
C LYS A 262 15.22 18.81 1.55
N PRO A 263 16.51 19.07 1.76
CA PRO A 263 17.52 18.01 1.84
C PRO A 263 17.23 16.99 2.95
N GLU A 264 16.72 17.43 4.10
CA GLU A 264 16.40 16.56 5.24
C GLU A 264 15.19 15.66 4.95
N ALA A 265 14.17 16.17 4.27
CA ALA A 265 13.02 15.37 3.87
C ALA A 265 13.43 14.27 2.89
N LEU A 266 14.23 14.60 1.87
CA LEU A 266 14.75 13.62 0.92
C LEU A 266 15.69 12.60 1.58
N ALA A 267 16.57 13.02 2.48
CA ALA A 267 17.49 12.13 3.20
C ALA A 267 16.75 11.12 4.10
N ASN A 268 15.58 11.48 4.63
CA ASN A 268 14.72 10.60 5.40
C ASN A 268 13.65 9.88 4.53
N GLY A 269 13.69 10.04 3.21
CA GLY A 269 12.73 9.44 2.29
C GLY A 269 11.28 9.89 2.52
N VAL A 270 11.08 11.11 3.00
CA VAL A 270 9.74 11.67 3.22
C VAL A 270 9.12 12.07 1.88
N HIS A 271 7.89 11.64 1.62
CA HIS A 271 7.19 12.01 0.40
C HIS A 271 5.74 12.52 0.60
N LEU A 272 5.31 12.68 1.80
CA LEU A 272 4.03 13.18 2.27
C LEU A 272 2.79 12.56 1.59
N ILE A 273 2.05 11.84 2.41
CA ILE A 273 0.65 11.47 2.15
C ILE A 273 -0.17 11.90 3.37
N VAL A 274 -1.33 12.49 3.12
CA VAL A 274 -2.33 12.77 4.15
C VAL A 274 -3.64 12.15 3.74
N VAL A 275 -4.21 11.32 4.63
CA VAL A 275 -5.53 10.74 4.47
C VAL A 275 -6.37 11.00 5.72
N GLN A 276 -7.68 11.13 5.56
CA GLN A 276 -8.59 11.29 6.69
C GLN A 276 -9.27 9.96 7.03
N SER A 277 -9.42 9.68 8.32
CA SER A 277 -10.16 8.54 8.85
C SER A 277 -11.64 8.92 9.14
N ALA A 278 -12.50 7.91 9.34
CA ALA A 278 -13.94 8.11 9.56
C ALA A 278 -14.26 8.94 10.82
N ASP A 279 -13.38 8.90 11.83
CA ASP A 279 -13.48 9.69 13.07
C ASP A 279 -12.99 11.14 12.90
N GLY A 280 -12.59 11.55 11.69
CA GLY A 280 -12.02 12.86 11.39
C GLY A 280 -10.53 13.00 11.69
N SER A 281 -9.87 12.00 12.29
CA SER A 281 -8.42 12.00 12.50
C SER A 281 -7.68 11.91 11.17
N LEU A 282 -6.41 12.38 11.15
CA LEU A 282 -5.57 12.30 9.94
C LEU A 282 -4.48 11.26 10.14
N VAL A 283 -4.24 10.43 9.13
CA VAL A 283 -3.00 9.65 9.04
C VAL A 283 -2.06 10.40 8.12
N VAL A 284 -0.88 10.72 8.65
CA VAL A 284 0.12 11.56 8.01
C VAL A 284 1.46 10.82 7.99
N GLY A 285 2.14 10.85 6.92
CA GLY A 285 3.44 10.21 6.75
C GLY A 285 3.90 10.31 5.30
N ASP A 286 4.87 9.55 4.98
CA ASP A 286 5.72 8.70 5.77
C ASP A 286 7.20 8.99 5.46
N SER A 287 8.08 8.40 6.23
CA SER A 287 9.51 8.34 5.92
C SER A 287 9.90 6.95 5.44
N HIS A 288 11.09 6.81 4.83
CA HIS A 288 11.59 5.53 4.36
C HIS A 288 13.06 5.35 4.74
N HIS A 289 13.33 4.38 5.60
CA HIS A 289 14.68 3.99 5.99
C HIS A 289 14.90 2.52 5.64
N TYR A 290 15.95 2.25 4.86
CA TYR A 290 16.23 0.92 4.32
C TYR A 290 17.35 0.23 5.07
N ASP A 291 17.08 -0.95 5.60
CA ASP A 291 18.06 -1.79 6.32
C ASP A 291 17.67 -3.27 6.18
N ASP A 292 18.62 -4.16 6.40
CA ASP A 292 18.36 -5.61 6.48
C ASP A 292 17.67 -5.96 7.80
N THR A 293 17.99 -5.19 8.86
CA THR A 293 17.38 -5.31 10.19
C THR A 293 17.11 -3.91 10.75
N PRO A 294 16.01 -3.24 10.34
CA PRO A 294 15.72 -1.89 10.80
C PRO A 294 15.61 -1.82 12.33
N ASP A 295 16.21 -0.80 12.93
CA ASP A 295 16.03 -0.56 14.35
C ASP A 295 14.56 -0.25 14.69
N PRO A 296 14.10 -0.55 15.94
CA PRO A 296 12.70 -0.34 16.31
C PRO A 296 12.37 1.11 16.71
N PHE A 297 13.33 2.02 16.68
CA PHE A 297 13.16 3.38 17.21
C PHE A 297 12.62 4.34 16.15
N ALA A 298 11.83 5.32 16.59
CA ALA A 298 11.24 6.39 15.78
C ALA A 298 11.71 7.74 16.34
N PRO A 299 12.79 8.36 15.80
CA PRO A 299 13.29 9.66 16.27
C PRO A 299 12.26 10.79 16.03
N ASN A 300 12.00 11.61 17.04
CA ASN A 300 11.09 12.75 16.93
C ASN A 300 11.47 13.75 15.83
N ALA A 301 12.75 13.84 15.46
CA ALA A 301 13.21 14.70 14.37
C ALA A 301 12.57 14.33 13.03
N VAL A 302 12.37 13.03 12.78
CA VAL A 302 11.68 12.55 11.56
C VAL A 302 10.20 12.91 11.59
N ASP A 303 9.56 12.76 12.75
CA ASP A 303 8.16 13.16 12.94
C ASP A 303 7.98 14.65 12.65
N SER A 304 8.92 15.51 13.13
CA SER A 304 8.88 16.94 12.89
C SER A 304 8.97 17.27 11.41
N ILE A 305 9.87 16.61 10.66
CA ILE A 305 9.97 16.80 9.19
C ILE A 305 8.67 16.45 8.50
N ILE A 306 8.03 15.33 8.87
CA ILE A 306 6.74 14.91 8.31
C ILE A 306 5.65 15.96 8.60
N LEU A 307 5.57 16.43 9.84
CA LEU A 307 4.59 17.43 10.26
C LEU A 307 4.81 18.78 9.56
N ASP A 308 6.05 19.22 9.41
CA ASP A 308 6.38 20.44 8.71
C ASP A 308 5.95 20.36 7.24
N CYS A 309 6.24 19.22 6.58
CA CYS A 309 5.76 18.98 5.20
C CYS A 309 4.23 18.99 5.11
N ALA A 310 3.53 18.41 6.08
CA ALA A 310 2.06 18.41 6.09
C ALA A 310 1.48 19.82 6.30
N ASN A 311 2.06 20.58 7.26
CA ASN A 311 1.66 21.96 7.56
C ASN A 311 1.95 22.94 6.42
N GLU A 312 2.93 22.66 5.58
CA GLU A 312 3.16 23.47 4.38
C GLU A 312 2.05 23.29 3.33
N VAL A 313 1.46 22.10 3.25
CA VAL A 313 0.48 21.76 2.21
C VAL A 313 -0.95 22.01 2.67
N LEU A 314 -1.25 21.69 3.94
CA LEU A 314 -2.60 21.75 4.50
C LEU A 314 -2.69 22.72 5.67
N ASP A 315 -3.81 23.43 5.75
CA ASP A 315 -4.17 24.18 6.95
C ASP A 315 -4.86 23.23 7.94
N ILE A 316 -4.06 22.67 8.86
CA ILE A 316 -4.52 21.63 9.83
C ILE A 316 -4.85 22.32 11.14
N PRO A 317 -6.14 22.48 11.52
CA PRO A 317 -6.55 23.19 12.73
C PRO A 317 -6.12 22.49 14.03
N ASN A 318 -6.08 21.15 14.02
CA ASN A 318 -5.69 20.37 15.19
C ASN A 318 -4.51 19.43 14.84
N PRO A 319 -3.25 19.95 14.89
CA PRO A 319 -2.06 19.20 14.50
C PRO A 319 -1.55 18.28 15.62
N GLN A 320 -2.30 18.07 16.72
CA GLN A 320 -1.88 17.24 17.84
C GLN A 320 -1.69 15.79 17.40
N VAL A 321 -0.47 15.27 17.56
CA VAL A 321 -0.18 13.85 17.35
C VAL A 321 -0.73 13.04 18.51
N ILE A 322 -1.66 12.12 18.23
CA ILE A 322 -2.30 11.24 19.21
C ILE A 322 -1.78 9.81 19.15
N GLU A 323 -1.19 9.40 18.04
CA GLU A 323 -0.64 8.06 17.87
C GLU A 323 0.57 8.08 16.94
N ARG A 324 1.56 7.21 17.22
CA ARG A 324 2.74 6.96 16.40
C ARG A 324 2.96 5.47 16.24
N TRP A 325 3.40 5.05 15.06
CA TRP A 325 3.83 3.68 14.85
C TRP A 325 4.88 3.59 13.74
N THR A 326 5.58 2.47 13.69
CA THR A 326 6.44 2.13 12.57
C THR A 326 5.79 1.02 11.75
N GLY A 327 5.85 1.16 10.42
CA GLY A 327 5.58 0.08 9.48
C GLY A 327 6.89 -0.52 8.99
N VAL A 328 6.88 -1.81 8.65
CA VAL A 328 8.02 -2.46 7.99
C VAL A 328 7.47 -3.31 6.85
N TYR A 329 8.09 -3.22 5.67
CA TYR A 329 7.75 -4.05 4.52
C TYR A 329 8.99 -4.43 3.70
N ALA A 330 8.86 -5.50 2.90
CA ALA A 330 9.90 -5.93 1.95
C ALA A 330 10.12 -4.87 0.86
N SER A 331 11.36 -4.57 0.56
CA SER A 331 11.74 -3.58 -0.46
C SER A 331 12.79 -4.13 -1.41
N SER A 332 12.65 -3.78 -2.70
CA SER A 332 13.63 -4.06 -3.76
C SER A 332 13.83 -2.82 -4.61
N SER A 333 15.05 -2.60 -5.10
CA SER A 333 15.35 -1.62 -6.13
C SER A 333 15.15 -2.15 -7.56
N GLU A 334 14.99 -3.46 -7.72
CA GLU A 334 14.97 -4.12 -9.03
C GLU A 334 13.56 -4.51 -9.47
N GLN A 335 12.64 -4.75 -8.52
CA GLN A 335 11.30 -5.24 -8.83
C GLN A 335 10.25 -4.72 -7.84
N LEU A 336 9.06 -4.41 -8.33
CA LEU A 336 7.96 -3.89 -7.51
C LEU A 336 7.17 -5.00 -6.80
N ALA A 337 7.23 -6.21 -7.33
CA ALA A 337 6.66 -7.42 -6.75
C ALA A 337 7.52 -8.62 -7.09
N LEU A 338 7.77 -9.47 -6.10
CA LEU A 338 8.41 -10.78 -6.26
C LEU A 338 7.33 -11.85 -6.38
N ILE A 339 7.38 -12.62 -7.47
CA ILE A 339 6.59 -13.83 -7.66
C ILE A 339 7.59 -14.93 -8.01
N ASP A 340 7.98 -15.73 -7.01
CA ASP A 340 8.94 -16.84 -7.18
C ASP A 340 8.22 -18.18 -7.23
N ARG A 341 8.80 -19.13 -7.94
CA ARG A 341 8.25 -20.45 -8.19
C ARG A 341 9.18 -21.56 -7.67
N PRO A 342 9.13 -21.93 -6.40
CA PRO A 342 9.93 -23.01 -5.85
C PRO A 342 9.63 -24.37 -6.51
N SER A 343 8.37 -24.62 -6.87
CA SER A 343 7.91 -25.80 -7.61
C SER A 343 6.66 -25.48 -8.44
N GLU A 344 6.16 -26.47 -9.19
CA GLU A 344 4.91 -26.32 -9.94
C GLU A 344 3.71 -25.96 -9.02
N ALA A 345 3.70 -26.50 -7.78
CA ALA A 345 2.63 -26.33 -6.81
C ALA A 345 2.85 -25.22 -5.78
N VAL A 346 3.99 -24.49 -5.82
CA VAL A 346 4.32 -23.46 -4.80
C VAL A 346 4.65 -22.14 -5.45
N ARG A 347 4.10 -21.05 -4.88
CA ARG A 347 4.48 -19.66 -5.19
C ARG A 347 4.89 -18.94 -3.93
N ILE A 348 5.94 -18.10 -4.01
CA ILE A 348 6.28 -17.12 -2.99
C ILE A 348 5.94 -15.75 -3.56
N VAL A 349 5.10 -14.99 -2.85
CA VAL A 349 4.62 -13.70 -3.36
C VAL A 349 4.85 -12.60 -2.32
N MET A 350 5.59 -11.57 -2.72
CA MET A 350 5.83 -10.37 -1.92
C MET A 350 5.67 -9.13 -2.78
N VAL A 351 5.00 -8.11 -2.29
CA VAL A 351 5.07 -6.76 -2.88
C VAL A 351 6.25 -6.04 -2.23
N THR A 352 7.19 -5.57 -3.06
CA THR A 352 8.49 -5.03 -2.66
C THR A 352 8.61 -3.51 -2.88
N SER A 353 7.48 -2.86 -3.12
CA SER A 353 7.35 -1.42 -3.42
C SER A 353 6.51 -0.64 -2.40
N GLY A 354 5.98 -1.32 -1.35
CA GLY A 354 5.04 -0.71 -0.42
C GLY A 354 3.59 -0.58 -0.95
N THR A 355 3.31 -1.05 -2.17
CA THR A 355 2.01 -0.86 -2.86
C THR A 355 1.09 -2.08 -2.77
N GLY A 356 1.20 -2.88 -1.69
CA GLY A 356 0.45 -4.13 -1.54
C GLY A 356 -1.08 -3.95 -1.57
N ALA A 357 -1.60 -2.88 -0.96
CA ALA A 357 -3.03 -2.57 -1.04
C ALA A 357 -3.48 -2.17 -2.45
N SER A 358 -2.57 -1.56 -3.23
CA SER A 358 -2.84 -1.04 -4.57
C SER A 358 -2.75 -2.11 -5.67
N THR A 359 -1.96 -3.17 -5.48
CA THR A 359 -1.65 -4.14 -6.55
C THR A 359 -1.96 -5.58 -6.18
N GLY A 360 -2.18 -5.85 -4.89
CA GLY A 360 -2.25 -7.21 -4.35
C GLY A 360 -3.40 -8.05 -4.91
N PHE A 361 -4.56 -7.46 -5.17
CA PHE A 361 -5.69 -8.24 -5.70
C PHE A 361 -5.44 -8.70 -7.14
N ALA A 362 -4.90 -7.84 -8.00
CA ALA A 362 -4.56 -8.23 -9.36
C ALA A 362 -3.45 -9.29 -9.39
N ILE A 363 -2.43 -9.13 -8.54
CA ILE A 363 -1.37 -10.15 -8.37
C ILE A 363 -1.98 -11.48 -7.91
N GLY A 364 -2.95 -11.45 -6.99
CA GLY A 364 -3.67 -12.65 -6.56
C GLY A 364 -4.39 -13.35 -7.72
N GLU A 365 -5.10 -12.60 -8.57
CA GLU A 365 -5.75 -13.16 -9.77
C GLU A 365 -4.73 -13.78 -10.74
N GLU A 366 -3.60 -13.09 -11.01
CA GLU A 366 -2.53 -13.58 -11.90
C GLU A 366 -1.91 -14.89 -11.37
N VAL A 367 -1.55 -14.93 -10.09
CA VAL A 367 -0.90 -16.09 -9.48
C VAL A 367 -1.83 -17.29 -9.40
N ILE A 368 -3.10 -17.07 -9.07
CA ILE A 368 -4.09 -18.16 -9.02
C ILE A 368 -4.41 -18.67 -10.43
N ALA A 369 -4.40 -17.80 -11.45
CA ALA A 369 -4.50 -18.21 -12.84
C ALA A 369 -3.31 -19.07 -13.29
N ASP A 370 -2.09 -18.69 -12.88
CA ASP A 370 -0.87 -19.47 -13.18
C ASP A 370 -0.87 -20.86 -12.50
N LEU A 371 -1.41 -20.96 -11.27
CA LEU A 371 -1.46 -22.24 -10.53
C LEU A 371 -2.54 -23.19 -11.04
N PHE A 372 -3.71 -22.68 -11.44
CA PHE A 372 -4.89 -23.52 -11.70
C PHE A 372 -5.44 -23.43 -13.14
N GLY A 373 -4.75 -22.69 -13.99
CA GLY A 373 -5.22 -22.39 -15.34
C GLY A 373 -6.17 -21.17 -15.36
N ALA A 374 -6.31 -20.57 -16.52
CA ALA A 374 -7.15 -19.38 -16.73
C ALA A 374 -8.65 -19.69 -16.60
#